data_a0e3d7e72027187f22bb5d021f8ba662
#
_entry.id   a0e3d7e72027187f22bb5d021f8ba662
#
_cell.length_a   1.000
_cell.length_b   1.000
_cell.length_c   1.000
_cell.angle_alpha   90.00
_cell.angle_beta   90.00
_cell.angle_gamma   90.00
#
_symmetry.space_group_name_H-M   'P 1'
#
loop_
_entity.id
_entity.type
_entity.pdbx_description
1 polymer ?
#
loop_
_entity_poly.entity_id
_entity_poly.type
_entity_poly.pdbx_seq_one_letter_code
_entity_poly.pdbx_strand_id
1 'polypeptide(L)'
;MRCGDGVVWFNFNAVCDGPRGVADYIEIARQYQTVLIGNIPVMNDNDNDMVKRFITLVDEFYDRNVKLIITAEDIPSKLYRGKRLAESFKRTQSRLEEMRTHDYLAKQHLP
;
A
#
# COMPACT_ATOMS: atom_id res chain seq x y z
N MET A 1 -2.16 14.92 -7.24
CA MET A 1 -1.16 13.91 -7.58
C MET A 1 0.10 14.58 -8.10
N ARG A 2 1.24 14.11 -7.65
CA ARG A 2 2.53 14.64 -8.10
C ARG A 2 3.33 13.51 -8.73
N CYS A 3 3.96 13.78 -9.86
CA CYS A 3 4.78 12.80 -10.57
C CYS A 3 6.18 13.36 -10.80
N GLY A 4 7.17 12.53 -10.60
CA GLY A 4 8.56 12.79 -10.93
C GLY A 4 9.13 11.56 -11.60
N ASP A 5 10.44 11.49 -11.82
CA ASP A 5 11.07 10.37 -12.51
C ASP A 5 10.88 9.06 -11.76
N GLY A 6 9.81 8.31 -12.09
CA GLY A 6 9.49 7.05 -11.47
C GLY A 6 8.88 7.17 -10.07
N VAL A 7 8.50 8.37 -9.64
CA VAL A 7 7.93 8.62 -8.31
C VAL A 7 6.56 9.28 -8.46
N VAL A 8 5.59 8.81 -7.68
CA VAL A 8 4.25 9.40 -7.66
C VAL A 8 3.74 9.44 -6.23
N TRP A 9 2.94 10.45 -5.93
CA TRP A 9 2.29 10.59 -4.62
C TRP A 9 0.77 10.54 -4.76
N PHE A 10 0.13 9.76 -3.91
CA PHE A 10 -1.32 9.67 -3.82
C PHE A 10 -1.79 9.90 -2.39
N ASN A 11 -2.96 10.50 -2.25
CA ASN A 11 -3.67 10.46 -0.98
C ASN A 11 -4.34 9.09 -0.86
N PHE A 12 -4.39 8.51 0.35
CA PHE A 12 -4.99 7.19 0.57
C PHE A 12 -6.39 7.08 -0.04
N ASN A 13 -7.22 8.10 0.16
CA ASN A 13 -8.59 8.08 -0.37
C ASN A 13 -8.64 8.01 -1.89
N ALA A 14 -7.64 8.52 -2.58
CA ALA A 14 -7.61 8.49 -4.04
C ALA A 14 -7.39 7.09 -4.59
N VAL A 15 -6.76 6.20 -3.84
CA VAL A 15 -6.42 4.85 -4.32
C VAL A 15 -7.16 3.73 -3.61
N CYS A 16 -7.68 3.98 -2.42
CA CYS A 16 -8.31 2.93 -1.61
C CYS A 16 -9.78 3.20 -1.29
N ASP A 17 -10.28 4.40 -1.55
CA ASP A 17 -11.69 4.72 -1.36
C ASP A 17 -12.33 4.92 -2.74
N GLY A 18 -13.47 4.27 -2.98
CA GLY A 18 -14.14 4.34 -4.26
C GLY A 18 -13.84 3.15 -5.16
N PRO A 19 -14.19 3.22 -6.45
CA PRO A 19 -14.15 2.06 -7.36
C PRO A 19 -12.74 1.80 -7.91
N ARG A 20 -11.80 1.47 -7.04
CA ARG A 20 -10.45 1.06 -7.41
C ARG A 20 -10.31 -0.44 -7.22
N GLY A 21 -9.45 -1.07 -8.02
CA GLY A 21 -9.23 -2.49 -7.93
C GLY A 21 -7.82 -2.89 -8.33
N VAL A 22 -7.59 -4.20 -8.41
CA VAL A 22 -6.25 -4.75 -8.68
C VAL A 22 -5.67 -4.23 -9.99
N ALA A 23 -6.50 -4.07 -11.03
CA ALA A 23 -6.03 -3.57 -12.33
C ALA A 23 -5.42 -2.17 -12.22
N ASP A 24 -6.01 -1.30 -11.40
CA ASP A 24 -5.50 0.05 -11.17
C ASP A 24 -4.13 0.00 -10.47
N TYR A 25 -3.98 -0.88 -9.50
CA TYR A 25 -2.73 -1.01 -8.74
C TYR A 25 -1.61 -1.61 -9.59
N ILE A 26 -1.93 -2.56 -10.45
CA ILE A 26 -0.97 -3.13 -11.39
C ILE A 26 -0.46 -2.05 -12.35
N GLU A 27 -1.36 -1.20 -12.85
CA GLU A 27 -0.99 -0.13 -13.76
C GLU A 27 -0.06 0.88 -13.09
N ILE A 28 -0.37 1.27 -11.86
CA ILE A 28 0.50 2.16 -11.08
C ILE A 28 1.86 1.51 -10.86
N ALA A 29 1.88 0.23 -10.52
CA ALA A 29 3.12 -0.51 -10.27
C ALA A 29 4.00 -0.62 -11.52
N ARG A 30 3.40 -0.65 -12.70
CA ARG A 30 4.15 -0.69 -13.96
C ARG A 30 4.80 0.64 -14.28
N GLN A 31 4.13 1.74 -13.94
CA GLN A 31 4.57 3.08 -14.35
C GLN A 31 5.58 3.69 -13.38
N TYR A 32 5.55 3.30 -12.11
CA TYR A 32 6.33 3.98 -11.08
C TYR A 32 7.18 3.00 -10.27
N GLN A 33 8.41 3.38 -9.98
CA GLN A 33 9.31 2.62 -9.11
C GLN A 33 9.03 2.89 -7.64
N THR A 34 8.56 4.11 -7.33
CA THR A 34 8.31 4.55 -5.95
C THR A 34 6.95 5.19 -5.89
N VAL A 35 6.14 4.75 -4.94
CA VAL A 35 4.81 5.29 -4.69
C VAL A 35 4.75 5.76 -3.25
N LEU A 36 4.30 7.01 -3.07
CA LEU A 36 4.05 7.57 -1.75
C LEU A 36 2.54 7.62 -1.55
N ILE A 37 2.08 7.07 -0.43
CA ILE A 37 0.66 7.14 -0.07
C ILE A 37 0.56 7.85 1.26
N GLY A 38 -0.15 8.98 1.25
CA GLY A 38 -0.30 9.82 2.43
C GLY A 38 -1.66 9.67 3.08
N ASN A 39 -1.69 10.03 4.36
CA ASN A 39 -2.93 10.13 5.15
C ASN A 39 -3.69 8.82 5.29
N ILE A 40 -2.98 7.73 5.54
CA ILE A 40 -3.61 6.44 5.80
C ILE A 40 -4.24 6.47 7.18
N PRO A 41 -5.57 6.29 7.29
CA PRO A 41 -6.24 6.35 8.59
C PRO A 41 -6.16 5.02 9.33
N VAL A 42 -6.41 5.06 10.63
CA VAL A 42 -6.69 3.84 11.38
C VAL A 42 -8.06 3.32 10.91
N MET A 43 -8.13 2.03 10.63
CA MET A 43 -9.32 1.40 10.05
C MET A 43 -9.88 0.31 10.98
N ASN A 44 -11.18 0.06 10.87
CA ASN A 44 -11.85 -0.96 11.65
C ASN A 44 -12.79 -1.77 10.74
N ASP A 45 -13.67 -2.61 11.33
CA ASP A 45 -14.56 -3.47 10.55
C ASP A 45 -15.57 -2.71 9.67
N ASN A 46 -15.79 -1.42 9.93
CA ASN A 46 -16.65 -0.60 9.08
C ASN A 46 -15.93 -0.15 7.81
N ASP A 47 -14.62 -0.28 7.77
CA ASP A 47 -13.78 0.19 6.66
C ASP A 47 -13.23 -0.98 5.83
N ASN A 48 -13.83 -2.16 5.93
CA ASN A 48 -13.27 -3.37 5.31
C ASN A 48 -13.09 -3.29 3.81
N ASP A 49 -13.91 -2.52 3.10
CA ASP A 49 -13.71 -2.34 1.66
C ASP A 49 -12.40 -1.60 1.37
N MET A 50 -12.13 -0.54 2.12
CA MET A 50 -10.86 0.18 1.99
C MET A 50 -9.69 -0.69 2.42
N VAL A 51 -9.86 -1.47 3.48
CA VAL A 51 -8.83 -2.37 3.97
C VAL A 51 -8.47 -3.41 2.92
N LYS A 52 -9.47 -4.01 2.28
CA LYS A 52 -9.25 -4.99 1.20
C LYS A 52 -8.47 -4.37 0.04
N ARG A 53 -8.83 -3.15 -0.35
CA ARG A 53 -8.12 -2.45 -1.42
C ARG A 53 -6.67 -2.16 -1.02
N PHE A 54 -6.46 -1.74 0.22
CA PHE A 54 -5.11 -1.47 0.72
C PHE A 54 -4.26 -2.75 0.74
N ILE A 55 -4.83 -3.86 1.22
CA ILE A 55 -4.15 -5.16 1.21
C ILE A 55 -3.73 -5.55 -0.22
N THR A 56 -4.66 -5.41 -1.17
CA THR A 56 -4.40 -5.73 -2.57
C THR A 56 -3.29 -4.84 -3.15
N LEU A 57 -3.35 -3.56 -2.86
CA LEU A 57 -2.34 -2.59 -3.31
C LEU A 57 -0.95 -2.96 -2.79
N VAL A 58 -0.83 -3.26 -1.51
CA VAL A 58 0.44 -3.64 -0.90
C VAL A 58 0.96 -4.94 -1.51
N ASP A 59 0.08 -5.92 -1.71
CA ASP A 59 0.45 -7.19 -2.32
C ASP A 59 1.02 -6.99 -3.74
N GLU A 60 0.35 -6.18 -4.56
CA GLU A 60 0.82 -5.93 -5.91
C GLU A 60 2.14 -5.17 -5.95
N PHE A 61 2.27 -4.18 -5.10
CA PHE A 61 3.51 -3.40 -5.03
C PHE A 61 4.67 -4.23 -4.49
N TYR A 62 4.40 -5.08 -3.50
CA TYR A 62 5.41 -5.97 -2.95
C TYR A 62 5.92 -6.96 -4.00
N ASP A 63 5.00 -7.60 -4.72
CA ASP A 63 5.35 -8.60 -5.73
C ASP A 63 6.15 -8.01 -6.89
N ARG A 64 5.99 -6.72 -7.17
CA ARG A 64 6.68 -6.05 -8.27
C ARG A 64 7.88 -5.21 -7.83
N ASN A 65 8.26 -5.31 -6.56
CA ASN A 65 9.38 -4.58 -5.96
C ASN A 65 9.24 -3.06 -6.12
N VAL A 66 8.01 -2.56 -6.04
CA VAL A 66 7.75 -1.13 -5.98
C VAL A 66 8.09 -0.64 -4.58
N LYS A 67 8.78 0.48 -4.48
CA LYS A 67 9.10 1.09 -3.20
C LYS A 67 7.88 1.87 -2.72
N LEU A 68 7.35 1.50 -1.57
CA LEU A 68 6.16 2.11 -1.01
C LEU A 68 6.53 2.89 0.25
N ILE A 69 6.27 4.19 0.22
CA ILE A 69 6.49 5.08 1.35
C ILE A 69 5.13 5.57 1.81
N ILE A 70 4.83 5.41 3.08
CA ILE A 70 3.52 5.77 3.61
C ILE A 70 3.62 6.76 4.75
N THR A 71 2.59 7.62 4.87
CA THR A 71 2.33 8.37 6.09
C THR A 71 0.97 7.92 6.60
N ALA A 72 0.86 7.68 7.91
CA ALA A 72 -0.33 7.06 8.48
C ALA A 72 -0.58 7.61 9.88
N GLU A 73 -1.80 7.42 10.38
CA GLU A 73 -2.18 7.87 11.71
C GLU A 73 -1.46 7.09 12.81
N ASP A 74 -1.03 5.87 12.52
CA ASP A 74 -0.36 5.01 13.50
C ASP A 74 0.63 4.09 12.78
N ILE A 75 1.38 3.32 13.54
CA ILE A 75 2.32 2.33 13.00
C ILE A 75 1.55 1.19 12.33
N PRO A 76 2.16 0.45 11.38
CA PRO A 76 1.44 -0.59 10.65
C PRO A 76 0.72 -1.61 11.52
N SER A 77 1.29 -1.99 12.66
CA SER A 77 0.67 -2.97 13.57
C SER A 77 -0.62 -2.46 14.23
N LYS A 78 -0.88 -1.17 14.16
CA LYS A 78 -2.06 -0.56 14.80
C LYS A 78 -3.00 0.11 13.80
N LEU A 79 -2.73 -0.03 12.51
CA LEU A 79 -3.57 0.60 11.49
C LEU A 79 -4.92 -0.08 11.32
N TYR A 80 -4.99 -1.39 11.53
CA TYR A 80 -6.26 -2.11 11.44
C TYR A 80 -6.66 -2.61 12.81
N ARG A 81 -7.81 -2.16 13.28
CA ARG A 81 -8.36 -2.53 14.59
C ARG A 81 -9.60 -3.41 14.49
N GLY A 82 -9.95 -3.85 13.28
CA GLY A 82 -11.06 -4.76 13.08
C GLY A 82 -10.68 -6.21 13.35
N LYS A 83 -11.66 -7.10 13.18
CA LYS A 83 -11.48 -8.54 13.43
C LYS A 83 -11.55 -9.37 12.17
N ARG A 84 -12.40 -8.97 11.22
CA ARG A 84 -12.70 -9.79 10.03
C ARG A 84 -11.49 -10.00 9.12
N LEU A 85 -10.65 -8.99 8.98
CA LEU A 85 -9.48 -9.03 8.10
C LEU A 85 -8.17 -9.05 8.88
N ALA A 86 -8.21 -9.38 10.18
CA ALA A 86 -7.03 -9.33 11.03
C ALA A 86 -5.90 -10.24 10.53
N GLU A 87 -6.23 -11.45 10.09
CA GLU A 87 -5.24 -12.40 9.56
C GLU A 87 -4.61 -11.88 8.28
N SER A 88 -5.43 -11.41 7.35
CA SER A 88 -4.95 -10.85 6.09
C SER A 88 -4.09 -9.62 6.33
N PHE A 89 -4.50 -8.78 7.27
CA PHE A 89 -3.75 -7.55 7.56
C PHE A 89 -2.40 -7.84 8.23
N LYS A 90 -2.29 -8.91 9.00
CA LYS A 90 -1.00 -9.32 9.56
C LYS A 90 0.04 -9.55 8.46
N ARG A 91 -0.36 -10.20 7.37
CA ARG A 91 0.53 -10.39 6.23
C ARG A 91 0.90 -9.06 5.59
N THR A 92 -0.08 -8.18 5.43
CA THR A 92 0.15 -6.84 4.88
C THR A 92 1.12 -6.07 5.76
N GLN A 93 0.95 -6.13 7.07
CA GLN A 93 1.82 -5.49 8.04
C GLN A 93 3.27 -6.00 7.90
N SER A 94 3.45 -7.31 7.79
CA SER A 94 4.77 -7.91 7.60
C SER A 94 5.41 -7.44 6.31
N ARG A 95 4.64 -7.33 5.24
CA ARG A 95 5.14 -6.85 3.96
C ARG A 95 5.53 -5.39 4.02
N LEU A 96 4.74 -4.55 4.70
CA LEU A 96 5.08 -3.15 4.89
C LEU A 96 6.40 -3.00 5.65
N GLU A 97 6.62 -3.82 6.66
CA GLU A 97 7.87 -3.80 7.41
C GLU A 97 9.05 -4.27 6.56
N GLU A 98 8.86 -5.31 5.78
CA GLU A 98 9.90 -5.79 4.87
C GLU A 98 10.24 -4.75 3.80
N MET A 99 9.24 -4.04 3.29
CA MET A 99 9.43 -2.99 2.28
C MET A 99 10.29 -1.83 2.79
N ARG A 100 10.49 -1.74 4.09
CA ARG A 100 11.37 -0.75 4.71
C ARG A 100 12.82 -1.24 4.84
N THR A 101 13.08 -2.52 4.58
CA THR A 101 14.43 -3.07 4.74
C THR A 101 15.33 -2.66 3.59
N HIS A 102 16.64 -2.64 3.89
CA HIS A 102 17.64 -2.33 2.88
C HIS A 102 17.60 -3.33 1.72
N ASP A 103 17.43 -4.60 2.02
CA ASP A 103 17.39 -5.65 1.00
C ASP A 103 16.24 -5.43 0.02
N TYR A 104 15.06 -5.10 0.52
CA TYR A 104 13.91 -4.84 -0.35
C TYR A 104 14.15 -3.61 -1.22
N LEU A 105 14.65 -2.54 -0.60
CA LEU A 105 14.88 -1.27 -1.33
C LEU A 105 15.94 -1.41 -2.41
N ALA A 106 16.83 -2.39 -2.28
CA ALA A 106 17.87 -2.66 -3.27
C ALA A 106 17.38 -3.54 -4.44
N LYS A 107 16.19 -4.16 -4.33
CA LYS A 107 15.65 -4.99 -5.39
C LYS A 107 15.26 -4.18 -6.61
N GLN A 108 15.46 -4.78 -7.78
CA GLN A 108 15.11 -4.14 -9.03
C GLN A 108 13.58 -4.12 -9.21
N HIS A 109 13.05 -2.99 -9.66
CA HIS A 109 11.64 -2.85 -9.99
C HIS A 109 11.26 -3.80 -11.13
N LEU A 110 10.15 -4.51 -10.95
CA LEU A 110 9.61 -5.45 -11.94
C LEU A 110 8.41 -4.83 -12.64
N PRO A 111 8.37 -4.87 -13.97
CA PRO A 111 7.24 -4.31 -14.72
C PRO A 111 5.94 -5.09 -14.51
#